data_2f0fba4206bf3efd47282a3deddd0bd8
#
_entry.id   2f0fba4206bf3efd47282a3deddd0bd8
#
_cell.length_a   1.000
_cell.length_b   1.000
_cell.length_c   1.000
_cell.angle_alpha   90.00
_cell.angle_beta   90.00
_cell.angle_gamma   90.00
#
_symmetry.space_group_name_H-M   'P 1'
#
loop_
_entity.id
_entity.type
_entity.pdbx_description
1 polymer ?
#
loop_
_entity_poly.entity_id
_entity_poly.type
_entity_poly.pdbx_seq_one_letter_code
_entity_poly.pdbx_strand_id
1 'polypeptide(L)'
;MTDDSDVRLSHGRHVYLDYINFNPEVEDMGTWILSLLRTSVKECEVKEVHAHCEVFDGVESPPGFAAVVLIDESHVTAHCYSERGWLAIDAFTCGTHDPNDLADVIHAKLVAGCENLKLMNRNVVKRFLHDDISQNKE
;
A
#
# COMPACT_ATOMS: atom_id res chain seq x y z
N MET A 1 -19.98 8.91 -18.60
CA MET A 1 -19.59 7.79 -19.46
C MET A 1 -18.79 6.76 -18.66
N THR A 2 -19.16 5.51 -18.77
CA THR A 2 -18.53 4.45 -18.00
C THR A 2 -17.24 3.99 -18.66
N ASP A 3 -16.17 3.87 -17.88
CA ASP A 3 -14.91 3.28 -18.33
C ASP A 3 -15.15 1.79 -18.64
N ASP A 4 -14.43 1.24 -19.61
CA ASP A 4 -14.50 -0.20 -19.92
C ASP A 4 -14.22 -1.06 -18.69
N SER A 5 -13.32 -0.62 -17.80
CA SER A 5 -13.02 -1.33 -16.58
C SER A 5 -14.22 -1.47 -15.65
N ASP A 6 -15.22 -0.57 -15.74
CA ASP A 6 -16.41 -0.62 -14.89
C ASP A 6 -17.37 -1.75 -15.27
N VAL A 7 -17.34 -2.19 -16.53
CA VAL A 7 -18.22 -3.26 -17.00
C VAL A 7 -17.51 -4.61 -17.07
N ARG A 8 -16.19 -4.64 -16.95
CA ARG A 8 -15.44 -5.89 -16.95
C ARG A 8 -15.37 -6.48 -15.56
N LEU A 9 -15.27 -7.79 -15.52
CA LEU A 9 -14.99 -8.50 -14.28
C LEU A 9 -13.55 -8.23 -13.88
N SER A 10 -13.29 -8.19 -12.60
CA SER A 10 -11.93 -8.05 -12.09
C SER A 10 -11.71 -8.98 -10.92
N HIS A 11 -10.52 -9.58 -10.84
CA HIS A 11 -10.16 -10.47 -9.75
C HIS A 11 -9.39 -9.75 -8.64
N GLY A 12 -8.81 -8.61 -8.95
CA GLY A 12 -8.05 -7.83 -8.00
C GLY A 12 -8.34 -6.35 -8.07
N ARG A 13 -8.01 -5.65 -6.99
CA ARG A 13 -8.10 -4.19 -6.93
C ARG A 13 -6.85 -3.64 -6.25
N HIS A 14 -6.44 -2.46 -6.68
CA HIS A 14 -5.24 -1.79 -6.22
C HIS A 14 -5.60 -0.38 -5.75
N VAL A 15 -5.30 -0.07 -4.50
CA VAL A 15 -5.49 1.27 -3.94
C VAL A 15 -4.13 1.96 -3.88
N TYR A 16 -4.07 3.21 -4.35
CA TYR A 16 -2.89 4.06 -4.28
C TYR A 16 -3.13 5.19 -3.31
N LEU A 17 -2.17 5.47 -2.44
CA LEU A 17 -2.19 6.62 -1.54
C LEU A 17 -0.86 7.37 -1.71
N ASP A 18 -0.95 8.66 -2.02
CA ASP A 18 0.23 9.52 -2.13
C ASP A 18 0.17 10.60 -1.06
N TYR A 19 1.28 10.75 -0.33
CA TYR A 19 1.38 11.70 0.78
C TYR A 19 2.57 12.63 0.61
N ILE A 20 2.44 13.83 1.17
CA ILE A 20 3.55 14.73 1.42
C ILE A 20 3.66 14.98 2.93
N ASN A 21 4.75 15.59 3.34
CA ASN A 21 5.03 15.91 4.74
C ASN A 21 5.14 14.65 5.62
N PHE A 22 5.68 13.58 5.06
CA PHE A 22 5.93 12.36 5.82
C PHE A 22 7.24 12.52 6.60
N ASN A 23 7.14 12.90 7.85
CA ASN A 23 8.27 13.15 8.75
C ASN A 23 7.97 12.62 10.15
N PRO A 24 7.86 11.31 10.31
CA PRO A 24 7.63 10.74 11.64
C PRO A 24 8.86 10.97 12.53
N GLU A 25 8.63 11.28 13.79
CA GLU A 25 9.72 11.50 14.76
C GLU A 25 10.20 10.14 15.30
N VAL A 26 10.88 9.39 14.46
CA VAL A 26 11.42 8.06 14.79
C VAL A 26 12.83 7.95 14.24
N GLU A 27 13.66 7.13 14.88
CA GLU A 27 15.04 6.94 14.45
C GLU A 27 15.15 6.20 13.11
N ASP A 28 14.33 5.19 12.93
CA ASP A 28 14.38 4.32 11.75
C ASP A 28 13.00 4.27 11.10
N MET A 29 12.81 5.12 10.09
CA MET A 29 11.54 5.21 9.38
C MET A 29 11.19 3.92 8.65
N GLY A 30 12.18 3.24 8.09
CA GLY A 30 11.94 1.99 7.37
C GLY A 30 11.38 0.91 8.28
N THR A 31 12.00 0.73 9.45
CA THR A 31 11.53 -0.25 10.43
C THR A 31 10.13 0.13 10.93
N TRP A 32 9.92 1.42 11.19
CA TRP A 32 8.64 1.90 11.66
C TRP A 32 7.51 1.62 10.64
N ILE A 33 7.78 1.96 9.37
CA ILE A 33 6.78 1.75 8.31
C ILE A 33 6.51 0.25 8.09
N LEU A 34 7.56 -0.57 8.08
CA LEU A 34 7.39 -2.01 7.89
C LEU A 34 6.52 -2.60 8.99
N SER A 35 6.77 -2.22 10.23
CA SER A 35 5.95 -2.64 11.37
C SER A 35 4.48 -2.18 11.22
N LEU A 36 4.29 -0.94 10.77
CA LEU A 36 2.96 -0.38 10.54
C LEU A 36 2.19 -1.19 9.47
N LEU A 37 2.87 -1.51 8.36
CA LEU A 37 2.24 -2.31 7.29
C LEU A 37 1.90 -3.72 7.78
N ARG A 38 2.82 -4.36 8.49
CA ARG A 38 2.60 -5.72 9.01
C ARG A 38 1.46 -5.78 10.02
N THR A 39 1.39 -4.79 10.90
CA THR A 39 0.32 -4.69 11.89
C THR A 39 -1.04 -4.47 11.20
N SER A 40 -1.05 -3.64 10.16
CA SER A 40 -2.27 -3.37 9.39
C SER A 40 -2.78 -4.63 8.68
N VAL A 41 -1.86 -5.39 8.07
CA VAL A 41 -2.17 -6.66 7.42
C VAL A 41 -2.80 -7.63 8.43
N LYS A 42 -2.22 -7.72 9.61
CA LYS A 42 -2.73 -8.60 10.68
C LYS A 42 -4.11 -8.17 11.15
N GLU A 43 -4.32 -6.87 11.34
CA GLU A 43 -5.63 -6.35 11.76
C GLU A 43 -6.73 -6.63 10.73
N CYS A 44 -6.38 -6.63 9.45
CA CYS A 44 -7.31 -6.94 8.38
C CYS A 44 -7.47 -8.44 8.13
N GLU A 45 -6.82 -9.26 8.96
CA GLU A 45 -6.90 -10.72 8.88
C GLU A 45 -6.42 -11.28 7.54
N VAL A 46 -5.42 -10.64 6.96
CA VAL A 46 -4.78 -11.10 5.73
C VAL A 46 -3.49 -11.81 6.09
N LYS A 47 -3.23 -12.91 5.41
CA LYS A 47 -2.04 -13.74 5.70
C LYS A 47 -0.77 -13.10 5.15
N GLU A 48 0.18 -12.80 6.03
CA GLU A 48 1.51 -12.35 5.62
C GLU A 48 2.34 -13.54 5.14
N VAL A 49 3.00 -13.37 4.00
CA VAL A 49 3.88 -14.40 3.40
C VAL A 49 5.34 -14.03 3.61
N HIS A 50 5.70 -12.77 3.41
CA HIS A 50 7.07 -12.29 3.54
C HIS A 50 7.06 -10.77 3.74
N ALA A 51 8.03 -10.26 4.46
CA ALA A 51 8.16 -8.82 4.68
C ALA A 51 9.63 -8.42 4.58
N HIS A 52 9.90 -7.27 3.97
CA HIS A 52 11.24 -6.75 3.82
C HIS A 52 11.22 -5.23 3.66
N CYS A 53 12.26 -4.58 4.16
CA CYS A 53 12.47 -3.16 3.92
C CYS A 53 13.91 -2.93 3.48
N GLU A 54 14.08 -2.21 2.38
CA GLU A 54 15.38 -1.81 1.88
C GLU A 54 15.54 -0.32 2.12
N VAL A 55 16.66 0.07 2.76
CA VAL A 55 16.96 1.48 3.05
C VAL A 55 18.01 1.96 2.07
N PHE A 56 17.81 3.15 1.52
CA PHE A 56 18.73 3.80 0.59
C PHE A 56 19.42 4.95 1.31
N ASP A 57 20.74 4.99 1.23
CA ASP A 57 21.58 5.90 2.01
C ASP A 57 21.90 7.22 1.31
N GLY A 58 21.48 7.39 0.06
CA GLY A 58 21.75 8.62 -0.69
C GLY A 58 23.00 8.58 -1.53
N VAL A 59 23.69 7.43 -1.62
CA VAL A 59 24.91 7.31 -2.43
C VAL A 59 24.58 7.03 -3.89
N GLU A 60 23.93 5.92 -4.18
CA GLU A 60 23.52 5.57 -5.55
C GLU A 60 22.10 6.04 -5.85
N SER A 61 21.26 6.06 -4.85
CA SER A 61 19.86 6.49 -4.97
C SER A 61 19.58 7.55 -3.91
N PRO A 62 18.61 8.44 -4.12
CA PRO A 62 18.25 9.40 -3.07
C PRO A 62 17.90 8.68 -1.76
N PRO A 63 18.15 9.29 -0.60
CA PRO A 63 17.85 8.65 0.68
C PRO A 63 16.35 8.38 0.84
N GLY A 64 16.02 7.24 1.43
CA GLY A 64 14.66 6.81 1.61
C GLY A 64 14.57 5.32 1.87
N PHE A 65 13.44 4.73 1.55
CA PHE A 65 13.25 3.29 1.72
C PHE A 65 12.18 2.75 0.78
N ALA A 66 12.21 1.43 0.59
CA ALA A 66 11.15 0.68 -0.06
C ALA A 66 10.82 -0.51 0.84
N ALA A 67 9.58 -0.60 1.26
CA ALA A 67 9.10 -1.67 2.12
C ALA A 67 8.04 -2.47 1.39
N VAL A 68 8.06 -3.79 1.58
CA VAL A 68 7.07 -4.68 0.98
C VAL A 68 6.61 -5.72 1.99
N VAL A 69 5.31 -5.95 2.00
CA VAL A 69 4.72 -7.09 2.69
C VAL A 69 3.98 -7.90 1.64
N LEU A 70 4.53 -9.07 1.32
CA LEU A 70 3.82 -10.01 0.46
C LEU A 70 2.76 -10.68 1.31
N ILE A 71 1.54 -10.66 0.80
CA ILE A 71 0.41 -11.29 1.46
C ILE A 71 -0.15 -12.34 0.52
N ASP A 72 -1.07 -13.16 1.01
CA ASP A 72 -1.62 -14.24 0.21
C ASP A 72 -2.22 -13.66 -1.09
N GLU A 73 -1.61 -14.03 -2.23
CA GLU A 73 -1.94 -13.61 -3.60
C GLU A 73 -1.69 -12.12 -3.92
N SER A 74 -1.11 -11.32 -3.00
CA SER A 74 -1.08 -9.87 -3.21
C SER A 74 0.07 -9.22 -2.44
N HIS A 75 0.02 -7.90 -2.30
CA HIS A 75 1.07 -7.18 -1.59
C HIS A 75 0.59 -5.83 -1.05
N VAL A 76 1.33 -5.33 -0.06
CA VAL A 76 1.23 -3.96 0.42
C VAL A 76 2.65 -3.39 0.41
N THR A 77 2.82 -2.20 -0.15
CA THR A 77 4.14 -1.59 -0.27
C THR A 77 4.13 -0.14 0.20
N ALA A 78 5.31 0.34 0.57
CA ALA A 78 5.54 1.74 0.91
C ALA A 78 6.88 2.17 0.32
N HIS A 79 6.89 3.33 -0.34
CA HIS A 79 8.09 3.92 -0.93
C HIS A 79 8.21 5.35 -0.42
N CYS A 80 9.43 5.74 -0.03
CA CYS A 80 9.66 7.07 0.53
C CYS A 80 10.93 7.70 -0.01
N TYR A 81 10.83 8.99 -0.34
CA TYR A 81 11.98 9.87 -0.53
C TYR A 81 12.06 10.74 0.73
N SER A 82 12.93 10.36 1.65
CA SER A 82 12.93 10.92 3.00
C SER A 82 13.29 12.40 3.06
N GLU A 83 14.16 12.89 2.19
CA GLU A 83 14.51 14.32 2.16
C GLU A 83 13.36 15.18 1.68
N ARG A 84 12.46 14.62 0.88
CA ARG A 84 11.31 15.36 0.36
C ARG A 84 10.04 15.12 1.16
N GLY A 85 10.04 14.16 2.07
CA GLY A 85 8.84 13.81 2.81
C GLY A 85 7.73 13.23 1.94
N TRP A 86 8.08 12.59 0.84
CA TRP A 86 7.12 11.94 -0.06
C TRP A 86 6.97 10.48 0.32
N LEU A 87 5.74 10.03 0.41
CA LEU A 87 5.41 8.64 0.74
C LEU A 87 4.34 8.13 -0.21
N ALA A 88 4.58 6.99 -0.83
CA ALA A 88 3.61 6.30 -1.67
C ALA A 88 3.27 4.96 -1.04
N ILE A 89 1.97 4.70 -0.85
CA ILE A 89 1.47 3.44 -0.33
C ILE A 89 0.66 2.76 -1.42
N ASP A 90 0.86 1.45 -1.57
CA ASP A 90 0.10 0.62 -2.49
C ASP A 90 -0.48 -0.56 -1.72
N ALA A 91 -1.78 -0.78 -1.85
CA ALA A 91 -2.46 -1.94 -1.29
C ALA A 91 -3.17 -2.66 -2.44
N PHE A 92 -2.66 -3.82 -2.80
CA PHE A 92 -3.20 -4.65 -3.88
C PHE A 92 -3.70 -5.95 -3.28
N THR A 93 -4.98 -6.24 -3.46
CA THR A 93 -5.59 -7.49 -2.98
C THR A 93 -6.38 -8.16 -4.09
N CYS A 94 -6.52 -9.47 -3.95
CA CYS A 94 -7.27 -10.30 -4.90
C CYS A 94 -8.41 -11.01 -4.18
N GLY A 95 -9.38 -11.46 -4.96
CA GLY A 95 -10.51 -12.23 -4.43
C GLY A 95 -11.42 -11.39 -3.57
N THR A 96 -11.74 -11.89 -2.38
CA THR A 96 -12.74 -11.29 -1.50
C THR A 96 -12.21 -10.21 -0.57
N HIS A 97 -10.89 -10.04 -0.48
CA HIS A 97 -10.31 -8.99 0.36
C HIS A 97 -10.46 -7.63 -0.31
N ASP A 98 -10.92 -6.65 0.44
CA ASP A 98 -11.06 -5.30 -0.05
C ASP A 98 -9.82 -4.48 0.30
N PRO A 99 -9.04 -4.00 -0.69
CA PRO A 99 -7.84 -3.21 -0.40
C PRO A 99 -8.15 -1.88 0.28
N ASN A 100 -9.37 -1.38 0.19
CA ASN A 100 -9.78 -0.18 0.90
C ASN A 100 -9.72 -0.37 2.41
N ASP A 101 -10.00 -1.56 2.92
CA ASP A 101 -9.91 -1.83 4.36
C ASP A 101 -8.47 -1.69 4.84
N LEU A 102 -7.51 -2.25 4.08
CA LEU A 102 -6.10 -2.09 4.36
C LEU A 102 -5.67 -0.62 4.29
N ALA A 103 -6.10 0.07 3.22
CA ALA A 103 -5.76 1.48 3.03
C ALA A 103 -6.30 2.33 4.18
N ASP A 104 -7.50 2.07 4.66
CA ASP A 104 -8.10 2.81 5.78
C ASP A 104 -7.31 2.61 7.06
N VAL A 105 -6.94 1.38 7.38
CA VAL A 105 -6.16 1.06 8.58
C VAL A 105 -4.77 1.69 8.50
N ILE A 106 -4.10 1.57 7.36
CA ILE A 106 -2.78 2.16 7.15
C ILE A 106 -2.85 3.68 7.29
N HIS A 107 -3.83 4.30 6.65
CA HIS A 107 -4.00 5.76 6.70
C HIS A 107 -4.19 6.25 8.14
N ALA A 108 -5.05 5.59 8.91
CA ALA A 108 -5.29 5.97 10.31
C ALA A 108 -4.01 5.90 11.13
N LYS A 109 -3.19 4.86 10.93
CA LYS A 109 -1.93 4.71 11.65
C LYS A 109 -0.89 5.76 11.24
N LEU A 110 -0.85 6.09 9.94
CA LEU A 110 0.05 7.13 9.44
C LEU A 110 -0.30 8.49 10.01
N VAL A 111 -1.57 8.85 10.01
CA VAL A 111 -2.04 10.13 10.56
C VAL A 111 -1.73 10.22 12.05
N ALA A 112 -1.89 9.13 12.79
CA ALA A 112 -1.59 9.10 14.21
C ALA A 112 -0.09 9.29 14.50
N GLY A 113 0.78 8.84 13.58
CA GLY A 113 2.22 8.89 13.78
C GLY A 113 2.94 10.05 13.11
N CYS A 114 2.26 10.84 12.28
CA CYS A 114 2.87 11.92 11.50
C CYS A 114 2.00 13.17 11.59
N GLU A 115 2.45 14.17 12.33
CA GLU A 115 1.65 15.33 12.69
C GLU A 115 1.13 16.15 11.50
N ASN A 116 1.97 16.41 10.51
CA ASN A 116 1.60 17.29 9.39
C ASN A 116 1.39 16.53 8.09
N LEU A 117 1.18 15.24 8.16
CA LEU A 117 0.99 14.39 6.99
C LEU A 117 -0.22 14.85 6.19
N LYS A 118 -0.04 14.92 4.86
CA LYS A 118 -1.12 15.32 3.97
C LYS A 118 -1.31 14.29 2.88
N LEU A 119 -2.52 13.76 2.79
CA LEU A 119 -2.91 12.87 1.70
C LEU A 119 -3.19 13.70 0.45
N MET A 120 -2.43 13.46 -0.61
CA MET A 120 -2.56 14.20 -1.86
C MET A 120 -3.45 13.49 -2.87
N ASN A 121 -3.48 12.17 -2.82
CA ASN A 121 -4.25 11.37 -3.77
C ASN A 121 -4.60 10.02 -3.18
N ARG A 122 -5.82 9.58 -3.41
CA ARG A 122 -6.26 8.20 -3.16
C ARG A 122 -7.06 7.75 -4.36
N ASN A 123 -6.70 6.62 -4.94
CA ASN A 123 -7.35 6.11 -6.12
C ASN A 123 -7.43 4.58 -6.08
N VAL A 124 -8.42 4.02 -6.75
CA VAL A 124 -8.63 2.57 -6.83
C VAL A 124 -8.64 2.16 -8.30
N VAL A 125 -7.88 1.11 -8.61
CA VAL A 125 -7.81 0.56 -9.97
C VAL A 125 -8.16 -0.91 -9.93
N LYS A 126 -9.04 -1.34 -10.82
CA LYS A 126 -9.37 -2.75 -11.00
C LYS A 126 -8.24 -3.44 -11.75
N ARG A 127 -7.88 -4.63 -11.29
CA ARG A 127 -6.80 -5.43 -11.88
C ARG A 127 -7.30 -6.82 -12.22
N PHE A 128 -6.56 -7.50 -13.12
CA PHE A 128 -6.97 -8.79 -13.64
C PHE A 128 -8.34 -8.69 -14.29
N LEU A 129 -8.46 -7.74 -15.20
CA LEU A 129 -9.71 -7.55 -15.95
C LEU A 129 -9.93 -8.73 -16.90
N HIS A 130 -11.16 -9.24 -16.93
CA HIS A 130 -11.51 -10.36 -17.79
C HIS A 130 -13.01 -10.38 -18.08
N ASP A 131 -13.41 -11.18 -19.07
CA ASP A 131 -14.80 -11.30 -19.48
C ASP A 131 -15.38 -12.68 -19.15
N ASP A 132 -14.54 -13.61 -18.71
CA ASP A 132 -14.96 -15.00 -18.52
C ASP A 132 -15.48 -15.21 -17.11
N ILE A 133 -16.81 -15.29 -16.98
CA ILE A 133 -17.48 -15.49 -15.70
C ILE A 133 -17.07 -16.82 -15.05
N SER A 134 -16.76 -17.86 -15.86
CA SER A 134 -16.38 -19.16 -15.30
C SER A 134 -15.11 -19.09 -14.47
N GLN A 135 -14.22 -18.13 -14.74
CA GLN A 135 -12.99 -17.94 -14.00
C GLN A 135 -13.22 -17.44 -12.57
N ASN A 136 -14.37 -16.90 -12.29
CA ASN A 136 -14.71 -16.36 -10.96
C ASN A 136 -15.35 -17.39 -10.03
N LYS A 137 -15.49 -18.63 -10.47
CA LYS A 137 -16.13 -19.68 -9.67
C LYS A 137 -15.19 -20.40 -8.71
N GLU A 138 -13.93 -20.14 -8.79
CA GLU A 138 -12.93 -20.79 -7.94
C GLU A 138 -12.87 -20.24 -6.54
#